data_d5a541dfda529244435155f3f113a735
#
_entry.id   d5a541dfda529244435155f3f113a735
#
_cell.length_a   1.000
_cell.length_b   1.000
_cell.length_c   1.000
_cell.angle_alpha   90.00
_cell.angle_beta   90.00
_cell.angle_gamma   90.00
#
_symmetry.space_group_name_H-M   'P 1'
#
loop_
_entity.id
_entity.type
_entity.pdbx_description
1 polymer ?
#
loop_
_entity_poly.entity_id
_entity_poly.type
_entity_poly.pdbx_seq_one_letter_code
_entity_poly.pdbx_strand_id
1 'polypeptide(L)'
;MNRLTIAIPTFRRPQDLKRAVRGVLEQAGELVGGLSAEAREPDGDSAGAVDGDGGAGRGVSDVEVLVIDNDAQGTGREAALAAAADAGVPVRSSAEAPEEPEAVGLRYVVEERPGVAAVRNRALDETGGRDLLVFIDDDEEPEPGWLAALVGLWASTGCQAVAGPVIPVYEVEPEAWVRQGEFFVRRTWPTGTVRPVAASNCLLLDLGFVRRAGLRFDEAFGATGGEDTLFTRRLSAAGGVIRWCDEARVRDHVPASRLTRPWILRRQRSHAATSVRVELALAGGGAQPAIRARAAAGGLVRIVVGGLRTAGGTLIRSPQHAAKGARLLARGRGILAASVGGGVHREYDH
;
A
#
# COMPACT_ATOMS: atom_id res chain seq x y z
N MET A 1 16.07 -19.65 -6.28
CA MET A 1 16.10 -18.21 -5.94
C MET A 1 14.84 -17.56 -6.51
N ASN A 2 14.26 -16.61 -5.78
CA ASN A 2 12.99 -15.99 -6.17
C ASN A 2 13.22 -14.74 -7.02
N ARG A 3 12.22 -14.40 -7.84
CA ARG A 3 12.19 -13.22 -8.70
C ARG A 3 11.14 -12.26 -8.18
N LEU A 4 11.55 -11.02 -7.91
CA LEU A 4 10.72 -10.00 -7.28
C LEU A 4 10.43 -8.85 -8.25
N THR A 5 9.19 -8.37 -8.26
CA THR A 5 8.81 -7.11 -8.90
C THR A 5 8.40 -6.09 -7.83
N ILE A 6 8.87 -4.85 -7.95
CA ILE A 6 8.39 -3.71 -7.16
C ILE A 6 7.57 -2.83 -8.09
N ALA A 7 6.27 -2.75 -7.87
CA ALA A 7 5.35 -1.99 -8.69
C ALA A 7 5.09 -0.60 -8.09
N ILE A 8 5.27 0.43 -8.91
CA ILE A 8 5.03 1.83 -8.59
C ILE A 8 3.91 2.36 -9.51
N PRO A 9 2.65 2.36 -9.04
CA PRO A 9 1.56 3.06 -9.72
C PRO A 9 1.82 4.57 -9.75
N THR A 10 1.57 5.22 -10.89
CA THR A 10 1.71 6.69 -10.98
C THR A 10 0.64 7.31 -11.87
N PHE A 11 0.31 8.58 -11.60
CA PHE A 11 -0.56 9.40 -12.44
C PHE A 11 -0.22 10.89 -12.32
N ARG A 12 0.38 11.46 -13.37
CA ARG A 12 0.69 12.90 -13.51
C ARG A 12 1.51 13.51 -12.36
N ARG A 13 2.46 12.73 -11.80
CA ARG A 13 3.36 13.15 -10.71
C ARG A 13 4.83 12.86 -11.00
N PRO A 14 5.40 13.40 -12.09
CA PRO A 14 6.73 13.00 -12.54
C PRO A 14 7.85 13.27 -11.51
N GLN A 15 7.72 14.30 -10.69
CA GLN A 15 8.74 14.63 -9.68
C GLN A 15 8.70 13.68 -8.48
N ASP A 16 7.50 13.37 -7.99
CA ASP A 16 7.31 12.39 -6.92
C ASP A 16 7.76 11.01 -7.39
N LEU A 17 7.33 10.60 -8.59
CA LEU A 17 7.75 9.36 -9.22
C LEU A 17 9.27 9.25 -9.32
N LYS A 18 9.99 10.29 -9.77
CA LYS A 18 11.47 10.27 -9.87
C LYS A 18 12.10 9.97 -8.51
N ARG A 19 11.58 10.57 -7.44
CA ARG A 19 12.06 10.35 -6.07
C ARG A 19 11.80 8.92 -5.60
N ALA A 20 10.56 8.42 -5.78
CA ALA A 20 10.16 7.07 -5.41
C ALA A 20 10.99 6.00 -6.15
N VAL A 21 11.13 6.13 -7.48
CA VAL A 21 11.93 5.20 -8.30
C VAL A 21 13.39 5.17 -7.83
N ARG A 22 14.01 6.33 -7.56
CA ARG A 22 15.39 6.37 -7.05
C ARG A 22 15.55 5.61 -5.75
N GLY A 23 14.70 5.88 -4.74
CA GLY A 23 14.77 5.19 -3.45
C GLY A 23 14.53 3.69 -3.57
N VAL A 24 13.60 3.27 -4.45
CA VAL A 24 13.33 1.85 -4.70
C VAL A 24 14.48 1.16 -5.40
N LEU A 25 15.13 1.79 -6.38
CA LEU A 25 16.31 1.24 -7.07
C LEU A 25 17.49 1.08 -6.12
N GLU A 26 17.70 2.02 -5.20
CA GLU A 26 18.72 1.92 -4.15
C GLU A 26 18.48 0.69 -3.26
N GLN A 27 17.25 0.52 -2.75
CA GLN A 27 16.89 -0.63 -1.93
C GLN A 27 16.97 -1.97 -2.68
N ALA A 28 16.64 -1.98 -3.97
CA ALA A 28 16.82 -3.16 -4.82
C ALA A 28 18.30 -3.53 -4.98
N GLY A 29 19.16 -2.54 -5.20
CA GLY A 29 20.62 -2.74 -5.28
C GLY A 29 21.22 -3.25 -3.98
N GLU A 30 20.82 -2.70 -2.83
CA GLU A 30 21.23 -3.16 -1.51
C GLU A 30 20.85 -4.63 -1.25
N LEU A 31 19.61 -5.01 -1.58
CA LEU A 31 19.11 -6.37 -1.39
C LEU A 31 19.95 -7.39 -2.18
N VAL A 32 20.21 -7.12 -3.46
CA VAL A 32 20.94 -8.04 -4.33
C VAL A 32 22.44 -8.02 -3.99
N GLY A 33 23.02 -6.86 -3.67
CA GLY A 33 24.41 -6.71 -3.26
C GLY A 33 24.73 -7.44 -1.95
N GLY A 34 23.83 -7.34 -0.96
CA GLY A 34 23.94 -8.04 0.33
C GLY A 34 23.97 -9.56 0.18
N LEU A 35 23.10 -10.12 -0.65
CA LEU A 35 23.06 -11.56 -0.92
C LEU A 35 24.34 -12.07 -1.62
N SER A 36 24.95 -11.25 -2.47
CA SER A 36 26.21 -11.58 -3.15
C SER A 36 27.40 -11.59 -2.20
N ALA A 37 27.36 -10.77 -1.14
CA ALA A 37 28.41 -10.73 -0.11
C ALA A 37 28.33 -11.96 0.82
N GLU A 38 27.15 -12.34 1.28
CA GLU A 38 26.94 -13.54 2.11
C GLU A 38 27.31 -14.84 1.38
N ALA A 39 27.07 -14.90 0.08
CA ALA A 39 27.44 -16.06 -0.75
C ALA A 39 28.94 -16.19 -1.01
N ARG A 40 29.75 -15.17 -0.68
CA ARG A 40 31.21 -15.15 -0.91
C ARG A 40 32.06 -15.42 0.33
N GLU A 41 31.49 -15.49 1.53
CA GLU A 41 32.24 -15.93 2.71
C GLU A 41 32.47 -17.45 2.62
N PRO A 42 33.75 -17.93 2.55
CA PRO A 42 34.05 -19.35 2.54
C PRO A 42 33.86 -19.91 3.96
N ASP A 43 33.22 -21.08 4.02
CA ASP A 43 33.01 -21.90 5.21
C ASP A 43 34.17 -21.84 6.19
N GLY A 44 34.01 -21.11 7.28
CA GLY A 44 34.76 -21.24 8.50
C GLY A 44 34.15 -22.35 9.34
N ASP A 45 34.84 -23.47 9.42
CA ASP A 45 34.58 -24.67 10.19
C ASP A 45 33.91 -24.43 11.56
N SER A 46 32.62 -24.76 11.68
CA SER A 46 31.96 -25.01 12.96
C SER A 46 30.84 -26.04 12.80
N ALA A 47 31.21 -27.30 13.12
CA ALA A 47 30.30 -28.40 13.30
C ALA A 47 29.29 -28.10 14.44
N GLY A 48 28.00 -28.06 14.13
CA GLY A 48 26.94 -27.93 15.10
C GLY A 48 25.59 -28.04 14.38
N ALA A 49 25.23 -29.26 13.94
CA ALA A 49 23.95 -29.56 13.36
C ALA A 49 22.82 -29.32 14.36
N VAL A 50 21.92 -28.39 14.03
CA VAL A 50 20.55 -28.40 14.54
C VAL A 50 19.66 -28.46 13.31
N ASP A 51 19.02 -29.63 13.13
CA ASP A 51 18.03 -29.88 12.11
C ASP A 51 16.84 -28.92 12.28
N GLY A 52 16.78 -27.90 11.41
CA GLY A 52 15.68 -26.96 11.23
C GLY A 52 15.38 -26.85 9.74
N ASP A 53 14.61 -27.78 9.21
CA ASP A 53 14.12 -27.75 7.83
C ASP A 53 13.25 -26.49 7.61
N GLY A 54 13.68 -25.57 6.73
CA GLY A 54 12.80 -24.51 6.22
C GLY A 54 13.39 -23.17 5.76
N GLY A 55 14.68 -22.87 5.95
CA GLY A 55 15.21 -21.52 5.66
C GLY A 55 16.15 -21.38 4.46
N ALA A 56 16.77 -22.42 4.00
CA ALA A 56 17.83 -22.38 2.98
C ALA A 56 17.28 -22.44 1.55
N GLY A 57 16.78 -21.34 0.99
CA GLY A 57 16.33 -21.34 -0.42
C GLY A 57 15.45 -20.17 -0.86
N ARG A 58 15.07 -19.26 0.04
CA ARG A 58 14.15 -18.15 -0.26
C ARG A 58 14.82 -16.81 -0.57
N GLY A 59 16.07 -16.79 -0.99
CA GLY A 59 16.74 -15.57 -1.44
C GLY A 59 16.15 -15.04 -2.74
N VAL A 60 16.32 -13.73 -2.99
CA VAL A 60 15.88 -13.04 -4.21
C VAL A 60 17.09 -12.80 -5.10
N SER A 61 17.05 -13.23 -6.36
CA SER A 61 18.18 -13.11 -7.31
C SER A 61 17.99 -12.07 -8.40
N ASP A 62 16.74 -11.66 -8.67
CA ASP A 62 16.39 -10.71 -9.72
C ASP A 62 15.27 -9.79 -9.21
N VAL A 63 15.52 -8.48 -9.28
CA VAL A 63 14.55 -7.44 -8.90
C VAL A 63 14.20 -6.59 -10.10
N GLU A 64 12.91 -6.49 -10.40
CA GLU A 64 12.38 -5.59 -11.40
C GLU A 64 11.64 -4.45 -10.73
N VAL A 65 11.97 -3.21 -11.05
CA VAL A 65 11.16 -2.04 -10.72
C VAL A 65 10.21 -1.78 -11.90
N LEU A 66 8.91 -1.94 -11.67
CA LEU A 66 7.87 -1.79 -12.68
C LEU A 66 7.07 -0.52 -12.40
N VAL A 67 7.26 0.49 -13.24
CA VAL A 67 6.43 1.70 -13.21
C VAL A 67 5.20 1.49 -14.09
N ILE A 68 4.00 1.70 -13.51
CA ILE A 68 2.73 1.61 -14.24
C ILE A 68 2.09 3.00 -14.23
N ASP A 69 2.12 3.67 -15.38
CA ASP A 69 1.55 5.00 -15.55
C ASP A 69 0.09 4.91 -16.01
N ASN A 70 -0.82 5.48 -15.22
CA ASN A 70 -2.25 5.54 -15.54
C ASN A 70 -2.63 6.75 -16.40
N ASP A 71 -1.64 7.49 -16.89
CA ASP A 71 -1.85 8.53 -17.90
C ASP A 71 -1.55 7.96 -19.30
N ALA A 72 -2.56 7.93 -20.16
CA ALA A 72 -2.42 7.48 -21.55
C ALA A 72 -1.34 8.26 -22.33
N GLN A 73 -1.00 9.49 -21.90
CA GLN A 73 0.08 10.29 -22.47
C GLN A 73 1.47 9.88 -21.96
N GLY A 74 1.55 9.03 -20.94
CA GLY A 74 2.83 8.53 -20.40
C GLY A 74 3.67 9.63 -19.76
N THR A 75 3.05 10.56 -19.04
CA THR A 75 3.72 11.75 -18.46
C THR A 75 4.80 11.40 -17.43
N GLY A 76 4.78 10.20 -16.86
CA GLY A 76 5.81 9.70 -15.94
C GLY A 76 7.05 9.13 -16.61
N ARG A 77 7.03 8.86 -17.94
CA ARG A 77 8.08 8.11 -18.65
C ARG A 77 9.47 8.73 -18.49
N GLU A 78 9.59 10.01 -18.81
CA GLU A 78 10.88 10.72 -18.75
C GLU A 78 11.48 10.68 -17.33
N ALA A 79 10.65 10.90 -16.32
CA ALA A 79 11.08 10.89 -14.93
C ALA A 79 11.57 9.49 -14.47
N ALA A 80 10.87 8.42 -14.87
CA ALA A 80 11.25 7.05 -14.55
C ALA A 80 12.58 6.67 -15.24
N LEU A 81 12.72 6.97 -16.54
CA LEU A 81 13.93 6.67 -17.30
C LEU A 81 15.14 7.48 -16.80
N ALA A 82 14.93 8.75 -16.44
CA ALA A 82 15.99 9.58 -15.87
C ALA A 82 16.45 9.01 -14.51
N ALA A 83 15.54 8.54 -13.65
CA ALA A 83 15.91 7.92 -12.38
C ALA A 83 16.72 6.63 -12.58
N ALA A 84 16.36 5.79 -13.56
CA ALA A 84 17.13 4.59 -13.89
C ALA A 84 18.53 4.93 -14.42
N ALA A 85 18.63 5.91 -15.31
CA ALA A 85 19.91 6.38 -15.84
C ALA A 85 20.83 6.96 -14.74
N ASP A 86 20.27 7.79 -13.84
CA ASP A 86 20.98 8.33 -12.68
C ASP A 86 21.53 7.22 -11.76
N ALA A 87 20.83 6.07 -11.67
CA ALA A 87 21.22 4.91 -10.87
C ALA A 87 22.08 3.88 -11.64
N GLY A 88 22.30 4.07 -12.93
CA GLY A 88 23.03 3.10 -13.78
C GLY A 88 22.29 1.78 -13.98
N VAL A 89 20.96 1.78 -13.85
CA VAL A 89 20.11 0.58 -13.95
C VAL A 89 19.56 0.45 -15.36
N PRO A 90 19.64 -0.75 -16.00
CA PRO A 90 19.14 -0.97 -17.33
C PRO A 90 17.61 -0.88 -17.40
N VAL A 91 17.13 -0.38 -18.55
CA VAL A 91 15.71 -0.31 -18.86
C VAL A 91 15.33 -1.53 -19.70
N ARG A 92 14.42 -2.34 -19.18
CA ARG A 92 13.91 -3.57 -19.82
C ARG A 92 12.74 -3.25 -20.72
N SER A 93 12.69 -3.88 -21.90
CA SER A 93 11.61 -3.70 -22.87
C SER A 93 10.48 -4.73 -22.72
N SER A 94 10.72 -5.89 -22.11
CA SER A 94 9.76 -6.98 -21.96
C SER A 94 9.73 -7.53 -20.53
N ALA A 95 8.67 -8.30 -20.22
CA ALA A 95 8.53 -9.02 -18.95
C ALA A 95 9.41 -10.29 -18.89
N GLU A 96 10.02 -10.69 -20.01
CA GLU A 96 10.89 -11.84 -20.07
C GLU A 96 12.18 -11.59 -19.28
N ALA A 97 12.64 -12.62 -18.58
CA ALA A 97 13.89 -12.53 -17.87
C ALA A 97 15.03 -12.32 -18.89
N PRO A 98 15.99 -11.42 -18.61
CA PRO A 98 17.18 -11.32 -19.44
C PRO A 98 17.90 -12.67 -19.48
N GLU A 99 18.54 -12.98 -20.63
CA GLU A 99 19.35 -14.21 -20.80
C GLU A 99 20.51 -14.26 -19.81
N GLU A 100 21.03 -13.09 -19.42
CA GLU A 100 21.94 -12.94 -18.30
C GLU A 100 21.24 -12.26 -17.12
N PRO A 101 21.40 -12.72 -15.88
CA PRO A 101 20.71 -12.16 -14.73
C PRO A 101 21.28 -10.77 -14.40
N GLU A 102 20.72 -9.73 -15.01
CA GLU A 102 20.86 -8.39 -14.49
C GLU A 102 20.12 -8.33 -13.18
N ALA A 103 20.85 -8.19 -12.10
CA ALA A 103 20.33 -8.29 -10.75
C ALA A 103 19.19 -7.28 -10.46
N VAL A 104 19.23 -6.08 -11.07
CA VAL A 104 18.21 -5.04 -10.97
C VAL A 104 17.91 -4.45 -12.33
N GLY A 105 16.63 -4.24 -12.66
CA GLY A 105 16.21 -3.57 -13.90
C GLY A 105 14.94 -2.74 -13.70
N LEU A 106 14.73 -1.74 -14.60
CA LEU A 106 13.51 -0.94 -14.60
C LEU A 106 12.69 -1.25 -15.86
N ARG A 107 11.38 -1.37 -15.70
CA ARG A 107 10.42 -1.46 -16.81
C ARG A 107 9.31 -0.43 -16.62
N TYR A 108 8.87 0.16 -17.72
CA TYR A 108 7.81 1.16 -17.73
C TYR A 108 6.68 0.74 -18.66
N VAL A 109 5.46 0.75 -18.14
CA VAL A 109 4.24 0.42 -18.90
C VAL A 109 3.16 1.48 -18.68
N VAL A 110 2.27 1.62 -19.65
CA VAL A 110 1.09 2.48 -19.55
C VAL A 110 -0.15 1.60 -19.36
N GLU A 111 -1.02 1.98 -18.42
CA GLU A 111 -2.35 1.41 -18.25
C GLU A 111 -3.40 2.48 -18.60
N GLU A 112 -4.05 2.30 -19.74
CA GLU A 112 -5.01 3.26 -20.28
C GLU A 112 -6.37 3.24 -19.55
N ARG A 113 -6.73 2.10 -18.93
CA ARG A 113 -7.95 2.00 -18.14
C ARG A 113 -7.80 2.83 -16.86
N PRO A 114 -8.73 3.77 -16.60
CA PRO A 114 -8.58 4.67 -15.47
C PRO A 114 -8.83 3.96 -14.14
N GLY A 115 -8.08 4.37 -13.11
CA GLY A 115 -8.30 3.98 -11.73
C GLY A 115 -7.25 3.03 -11.17
N VAL A 116 -6.98 3.20 -9.87
CA VAL A 116 -5.91 2.52 -9.13
C VAL A 116 -6.04 0.99 -9.15
N ALA A 117 -7.27 0.44 -9.21
CA ALA A 117 -7.49 -0.99 -9.31
C ALA A 117 -7.03 -1.56 -10.67
N ALA A 118 -7.24 -0.82 -11.78
CA ALA A 118 -6.76 -1.21 -13.10
C ALA A 118 -5.23 -1.26 -13.13
N VAL A 119 -4.57 -0.25 -12.59
CA VAL A 119 -3.10 -0.17 -12.48
C VAL A 119 -2.54 -1.34 -11.66
N ARG A 120 -3.14 -1.66 -10.50
CA ARG A 120 -2.69 -2.78 -9.66
C ARG A 120 -2.96 -4.13 -10.32
N ASN A 121 -4.07 -4.27 -11.04
CA ASN A 121 -4.30 -5.46 -11.86
C ASN A 121 -3.29 -5.57 -13.00
N ARG A 122 -2.93 -4.45 -13.64
CA ARG A 122 -1.85 -4.44 -14.63
C ARG A 122 -0.54 -4.91 -14.03
N ALA A 123 -0.19 -4.50 -12.80
CA ALA A 123 1.00 -5.02 -12.11
C ALA A 123 0.94 -6.55 -11.95
N LEU A 124 -0.21 -7.11 -11.55
CA LEU A 124 -0.38 -8.56 -11.46
C LEU A 124 -0.22 -9.26 -12.82
N ASP A 125 -0.70 -8.65 -13.90
CA ASP A 125 -0.60 -9.22 -15.25
C ASP A 125 0.85 -9.19 -15.77
N GLU A 126 1.58 -8.12 -15.48
CA GLU A 126 2.97 -7.94 -15.91
C GLU A 126 3.98 -8.80 -15.12
N THR A 127 3.57 -9.42 -14.03
CA THR A 127 4.42 -10.27 -13.19
C THR A 127 4.39 -11.75 -13.55
N GLY A 128 4.08 -12.11 -14.80
CA GLY A 128 4.15 -13.49 -15.29
C GLY A 128 5.52 -14.11 -15.02
N GLY A 129 5.55 -15.28 -14.35
CA GLY A 129 6.80 -15.98 -14.02
C GLY A 129 7.62 -15.38 -12.87
N ARG A 130 7.13 -14.36 -12.17
CA ARG A 130 7.70 -13.80 -10.93
C ARG A 130 7.09 -14.45 -9.70
N ASP A 131 7.82 -14.46 -8.58
CA ASP A 131 7.42 -15.11 -7.33
C ASP A 131 6.81 -14.13 -6.33
N LEU A 132 7.35 -12.90 -6.30
CA LEU A 132 6.98 -11.86 -5.36
C LEU A 132 6.61 -10.55 -6.07
N LEU A 133 5.65 -9.84 -5.50
CA LEU A 133 5.27 -8.49 -5.91
C LEU A 133 5.22 -7.57 -4.68
N VAL A 134 5.90 -6.45 -4.74
CA VAL A 134 5.81 -5.38 -3.74
C VAL A 134 5.14 -4.17 -4.36
N PHE A 135 4.18 -3.59 -3.67
CA PHE A 135 3.60 -2.29 -4.02
C PHE A 135 4.14 -1.19 -3.13
N ILE A 136 4.45 -0.04 -3.73
CA ILE A 136 4.74 1.24 -3.08
C ILE A 136 4.16 2.36 -3.95
N ASP A 137 3.61 3.42 -3.35
CA ASP A 137 2.99 4.52 -4.10
C ASP A 137 4.06 5.54 -4.59
N ASP A 138 3.73 6.33 -5.63
CA ASP A 138 4.64 7.28 -6.28
C ASP A 138 5.00 8.50 -5.41
N ASP A 139 4.23 8.79 -4.35
CA ASP A 139 4.48 9.85 -3.37
C ASP A 139 5.15 9.32 -2.07
N GLU A 140 5.64 8.09 -2.10
CA GLU A 140 6.30 7.44 -0.97
C GLU A 140 7.81 7.24 -1.22
N GLU A 141 8.57 7.21 -0.14
CA GLU A 141 10.02 6.99 -0.13
C GLU A 141 10.37 5.88 0.87
N PRO A 142 11.02 4.78 0.44
CA PRO A 142 11.39 3.71 1.34
C PRO A 142 12.53 4.15 2.26
N GLU A 143 12.49 3.75 3.55
CA GLU A 143 13.62 3.91 4.47
C GLU A 143 14.68 2.82 4.22
N PRO A 144 15.96 3.05 4.58
CA PRO A 144 17.03 2.05 4.45
C PRO A 144 16.65 0.71 5.09
N GLY A 145 16.88 -0.38 4.35
CA GLY A 145 16.53 -1.74 4.79
C GLY A 145 15.06 -2.15 4.60
N TRP A 146 14.21 -1.27 4.06
CA TRP A 146 12.79 -1.53 3.82
C TRP A 146 12.52 -2.83 3.06
N LEU A 147 13.19 -3.00 1.92
CA LEU A 147 12.96 -4.16 1.06
C LEU A 147 13.49 -5.45 1.69
N ALA A 148 14.66 -5.38 2.31
CA ALA A 148 15.26 -6.50 3.02
C ALA A 148 14.39 -6.98 4.18
N ALA A 149 13.77 -6.05 4.94
CA ALA A 149 12.86 -6.39 6.03
C ALA A 149 11.59 -7.09 5.53
N LEU A 150 10.96 -6.61 4.44
CA LEU A 150 9.80 -7.28 3.83
C LEU A 150 10.14 -8.70 3.38
N VAL A 151 11.22 -8.85 2.63
CA VAL A 151 11.65 -10.14 2.07
C VAL A 151 12.08 -11.08 3.20
N GLY A 152 12.84 -10.60 4.18
CA GLY A 152 13.31 -11.39 5.32
C GLY A 152 12.15 -11.97 6.15
N LEU A 153 11.12 -11.16 6.46
CA LEU A 153 9.95 -11.68 7.18
C LEU A 153 9.13 -12.66 6.35
N TRP A 154 8.96 -12.42 5.05
CA TRP A 154 8.33 -13.38 4.15
C TRP A 154 9.12 -14.69 4.10
N ALA A 155 10.43 -14.64 3.91
CA ALA A 155 11.29 -15.81 3.79
C ALA A 155 11.28 -16.66 5.06
N SER A 156 11.35 -16.03 6.24
CA SER A 156 11.39 -16.72 7.53
C SER A 156 10.06 -17.31 7.97
N THR A 157 8.93 -16.76 7.50
CA THR A 157 7.60 -17.17 7.97
C THR A 157 6.77 -17.93 6.93
N GLY A 158 7.07 -17.79 5.63
CA GLY A 158 6.27 -18.36 4.54
C GLY A 158 4.86 -17.78 4.43
N CYS A 159 4.62 -16.59 5.00
CA CYS A 159 3.32 -15.92 4.91
C CYS A 159 3.02 -15.48 3.47
N GLN A 160 1.74 -15.24 3.17
CA GLN A 160 1.29 -14.88 1.82
C GLN A 160 1.35 -13.39 1.53
N ALA A 161 1.49 -12.58 2.57
CA ALA A 161 1.73 -11.15 2.42
C ALA A 161 2.47 -10.57 3.64
N VAL A 162 3.26 -9.54 3.41
CA VAL A 162 3.89 -8.72 4.45
C VAL A 162 3.53 -7.27 4.22
N ALA A 163 3.11 -6.57 5.28
CA ALA A 163 2.80 -5.14 5.23
C ALA A 163 3.63 -4.36 6.25
N GLY A 164 4.07 -3.16 5.88
CA GLY A 164 4.84 -2.27 6.72
C GLY A 164 4.16 -0.95 7.04
N PRO A 165 4.74 -0.16 7.97
CA PRO A 165 4.24 1.15 8.33
C PRO A 165 4.51 2.20 7.25
N VAL A 166 3.54 3.11 7.10
CA VAL A 166 3.65 4.29 6.26
C VAL A 166 3.60 5.51 7.18
N ILE A 167 4.70 6.27 7.19
CA ILE A 167 4.95 7.35 8.12
C ILE A 167 4.77 8.70 7.43
N PRO A 168 3.84 9.56 7.87
CA PRO A 168 3.63 10.84 7.23
C PRO A 168 4.80 11.80 7.48
N VAL A 169 5.31 12.41 6.42
CA VAL A 169 6.28 13.50 6.44
C VAL A 169 5.58 14.74 5.88
N TYR A 170 5.43 15.76 6.71
CA TYR A 170 4.68 16.95 6.33
C TYR A 170 5.57 17.97 5.63
N GLU A 171 5.12 18.46 4.46
CA GLU A 171 5.80 19.53 3.73
C GLU A 171 5.87 20.84 4.53
N VAL A 172 4.84 21.12 5.33
CA VAL A 172 4.76 22.26 6.24
C VAL A 172 4.27 21.82 7.60
N GLU A 173 4.62 22.55 8.67
CA GLU A 173 4.16 22.22 10.01
C GLU A 173 2.61 22.27 10.09
N PRO A 174 1.92 21.17 10.44
CA PRO A 174 0.47 21.14 10.51
C PRO A 174 -0.07 21.99 11.64
N GLU A 175 -1.17 22.70 11.41
CA GLU A 175 -1.85 23.43 12.49
C GLU A 175 -2.24 22.49 13.65
N ALA A 176 -2.39 23.07 14.88
CA ALA A 176 -2.68 22.31 16.09
C ALA A 176 -3.90 21.38 15.96
N TRP A 177 -4.93 21.78 15.23
CA TRP A 177 -6.13 20.98 14.98
C TRP A 177 -5.80 19.71 14.15
N VAL A 178 -4.94 19.82 13.14
CA VAL A 178 -4.52 18.68 12.30
C VAL A 178 -3.64 17.75 13.13
N ARG A 179 -2.61 18.28 13.79
CA ARG A 179 -1.65 17.50 14.59
C ARG A 179 -2.33 16.77 15.74
N GLN A 180 -3.10 17.46 16.59
CA GLN A 180 -3.81 16.86 17.73
C GLN A 180 -5.00 15.99 17.31
N GLY A 181 -5.50 16.17 16.09
CA GLY A 181 -6.48 15.28 15.45
C GLY A 181 -5.89 13.96 15.01
N GLU A 182 -4.56 13.82 14.85
CA GLU A 182 -3.87 12.59 14.44
C GLU A 182 -4.45 12.00 13.13
N PHE A 183 -4.75 12.86 12.15
CA PHE A 183 -5.49 12.43 10.95
C PHE A 183 -4.65 11.58 9.99
N PHE A 184 -3.35 11.78 9.98
CA PHE A 184 -2.39 11.08 9.13
C PHE A 184 -1.61 9.98 9.87
N VAL A 185 -1.68 9.95 11.21
CA VAL A 185 -1.02 8.92 12.02
C VAL A 185 -1.71 7.58 11.79
N ARG A 186 -0.96 6.62 11.30
CA ARG A 186 -1.41 5.25 11.10
C ARG A 186 -1.00 4.39 12.30
N ARG A 187 -1.80 3.40 12.61
CA ARG A 187 -1.48 2.47 13.70
C ARG A 187 -0.41 1.48 13.24
N THR A 188 0.55 1.19 14.12
CA THR A 188 1.59 0.17 13.92
C THR A 188 1.41 -0.99 14.90
N TRP A 189 2.12 -2.08 14.66
CA TRP A 189 2.09 -3.30 15.46
C TRP A 189 3.50 -3.90 15.52
N PRO A 190 3.82 -4.71 16.55
CA PRO A 190 5.07 -5.45 16.56
C PRO A 190 5.21 -6.37 15.34
N THR A 191 6.43 -6.50 14.84
CA THR A 191 6.77 -7.40 13.73
C THR A 191 6.32 -8.82 13.99
N GLY A 192 5.81 -9.49 12.95
CA GLY A 192 5.21 -10.82 13.03
C GLY A 192 3.71 -10.84 13.35
N THR A 193 3.12 -9.71 13.81
CA THR A 193 1.68 -9.64 14.12
C THR A 193 0.84 -9.98 12.90
N VAL A 194 -0.07 -10.94 13.04
CA VAL A 194 -1.02 -11.32 11.96
C VAL A 194 -2.08 -10.24 11.81
N ARG A 195 -2.31 -9.83 10.58
CA ARG A 195 -3.29 -8.80 10.23
C ARG A 195 -4.39 -9.35 9.33
N PRO A 196 -5.66 -9.01 9.56
CA PRO A 196 -6.76 -9.44 8.68
C PRO A 196 -6.89 -8.58 7.42
N VAL A 197 -6.15 -7.45 7.36
CA VAL A 197 -6.22 -6.45 6.29
C VAL A 197 -4.94 -5.61 6.28
N ALA A 198 -4.52 -5.20 5.11
CA ALA A 198 -3.43 -4.26 4.90
C ALA A 198 -3.77 -3.28 3.76
N ALA A 199 -3.12 -2.11 3.76
CA ALA A 199 -3.08 -1.22 2.61
C ALA A 199 -2.01 -1.70 1.63
N SER A 200 -2.14 -1.35 0.37
CA SER A 200 -1.21 -1.80 -0.68
C SER A 200 0.04 -0.94 -0.83
N ASN A 201 0.10 0.21 -0.22
CA ASN A 201 1.19 1.16 -0.38
C ASN A 201 2.50 0.81 0.39
N CYS A 202 2.52 -0.28 1.12
CA CYS A 202 3.72 -0.97 1.62
C CYS A 202 3.35 -2.43 1.80
N LEU A 203 3.26 -3.19 0.70
CA LEU A 203 2.70 -4.54 0.70
C LEU A 203 3.49 -5.46 -0.21
N LEU A 204 4.09 -6.51 0.37
CA LEU A 204 4.65 -7.64 -0.36
C LEU A 204 3.59 -8.75 -0.48
N LEU A 205 3.48 -9.34 -1.65
CA LEU A 205 2.58 -10.45 -1.97
C LEU A 205 3.35 -11.67 -2.50
N ASP A 206 3.00 -12.87 -2.01
CA ASP A 206 3.35 -14.15 -2.64
C ASP A 206 2.45 -14.36 -3.86
N LEU A 207 3.01 -14.24 -5.04
CA LEU A 207 2.28 -14.35 -6.30
C LEU A 207 1.79 -15.79 -6.59
N GLY A 208 2.49 -16.78 -6.07
CA GLY A 208 2.04 -18.16 -6.16
C GLY A 208 0.69 -18.35 -5.47
N PHE A 209 0.52 -17.80 -4.26
CA PHE A 209 -0.76 -17.81 -3.57
C PHE A 209 -1.82 -16.97 -4.28
N VAL A 210 -1.48 -15.73 -4.67
CA VAL A 210 -2.41 -14.82 -5.35
C VAL A 210 -3.01 -15.46 -6.60
N ARG A 211 -2.18 -16.12 -7.42
CA ARG A 211 -2.61 -16.81 -8.64
C ARG A 211 -3.50 -18.03 -8.34
N ARG A 212 -3.09 -18.88 -7.40
CA ARG A 212 -3.89 -20.07 -7.02
C ARG A 212 -5.25 -19.71 -6.46
N ALA A 213 -5.33 -18.61 -5.72
CA ALA A 213 -6.58 -18.12 -5.13
C ALA A 213 -7.40 -17.24 -6.11
N GLY A 214 -6.91 -16.99 -7.32
CA GLY A 214 -7.60 -16.18 -8.34
C GLY A 214 -7.86 -14.73 -7.89
N LEU A 215 -6.98 -14.16 -7.07
CA LEU A 215 -7.18 -12.84 -6.47
C LEU A 215 -6.87 -11.71 -7.46
N ARG A 216 -7.80 -10.75 -7.55
CA ARG A 216 -7.67 -9.52 -8.35
C ARG A 216 -8.23 -8.34 -7.57
N PHE A 217 -7.73 -7.16 -7.88
CA PHE A 217 -8.32 -5.91 -7.39
C PHE A 217 -9.65 -5.66 -8.08
N ASP A 218 -10.65 -5.26 -7.31
CA ASP A 218 -12.02 -5.05 -7.82
C ASP A 218 -12.12 -3.65 -8.44
N GLU A 219 -12.28 -3.57 -9.76
CA GLU A 219 -12.31 -2.31 -10.52
C GLU A 219 -13.51 -1.42 -10.15
N ALA A 220 -14.57 -1.97 -9.55
CA ALA A 220 -15.67 -1.17 -9.01
C ALA A 220 -15.24 -0.23 -7.87
N PHE A 221 -14.05 -0.45 -7.29
CA PHE A 221 -13.44 0.39 -6.26
C PHE A 221 -12.34 1.33 -6.81
N GLY A 222 -11.94 1.19 -8.07
CA GLY A 222 -10.80 1.89 -8.65
C GLY A 222 -10.86 3.42 -8.59
N ALA A 223 -12.05 4.01 -8.69
CA ALA A 223 -12.23 5.46 -8.60
C ALA A 223 -12.46 5.97 -7.16
N THR A 224 -12.85 5.10 -6.23
CA THR A 224 -13.32 5.49 -4.89
C THR A 224 -12.41 5.06 -3.75
N GLY A 225 -11.40 4.25 -4.05
CA GLY A 225 -10.52 3.62 -3.07
C GLY A 225 -11.18 2.46 -2.32
N GLY A 226 -10.37 1.68 -1.60
CA GLY A 226 -10.75 0.51 -0.82
C GLY A 226 -10.60 -0.83 -1.56
N GLU A 227 -10.09 -0.82 -2.78
CA GLU A 227 -9.73 -1.99 -3.56
C GLU A 227 -8.65 -2.83 -2.86
N ASP A 228 -7.69 -2.17 -2.19
CA ASP A 228 -6.65 -2.78 -1.36
C ASP A 228 -7.23 -3.50 -0.13
N THR A 229 -8.12 -2.83 0.57
CA THR A 229 -8.84 -3.38 1.73
C THR A 229 -9.66 -4.59 1.33
N LEU A 230 -10.38 -4.53 0.20
CA LEU A 230 -11.17 -5.65 -0.32
C LEU A 230 -10.26 -6.81 -0.76
N PHE A 231 -9.19 -6.52 -1.49
CA PHE A 231 -8.22 -7.49 -1.96
C PHE A 231 -7.58 -8.27 -0.79
N THR A 232 -7.04 -7.54 0.20
CA THR A 232 -6.35 -8.16 1.33
C THR A 232 -7.31 -8.91 2.26
N ARG A 233 -8.57 -8.48 2.40
CA ARG A 233 -9.61 -9.25 3.09
C ARG A 233 -9.99 -10.52 2.33
N ARG A 234 -10.07 -10.49 1.00
CA ARG A 234 -10.26 -11.69 0.18
C ARG A 234 -9.07 -12.64 0.30
N LEU A 235 -7.84 -12.12 0.36
CA LEU A 235 -6.62 -12.90 0.60
C LEU A 235 -6.72 -13.65 1.94
N SER A 236 -7.08 -12.95 3.02
CA SER A 236 -7.25 -13.57 4.34
C SER A 236 -8.41 -14.59 4.36
N ALA A 237 -9.52 -14.31 3.67
CA ALA A 237 -10.65 -15.23 3.56
C ALA A 237 -10.32 -16.49 2.76
N ALA A 238 -9.38 -16.43 1.83
CA ALA A 238 -8.84 -17.57 1.09
C ALA A 238 -7.80 -18.39 1.88
N GLY A 239 -7.56 -18.04 3.15
CA GLY A 239 -6.60 -18.73 4.03
C GLY A 239 -5.19 -18.15 4.00
N GLY A 240 -4.97 -17.02 3.30
CA GLY A 240 -3.69 -16.34 3.28
C GLY A 240 -3.41 -15.59 4.59
N VAL A 241 -2.16 -15.60 5.03
CA VAL A 241 -1.68 -14.92 6.23
C VAL A 241 -0.95 -13.65 5.84
N ILE A 242 -1.39 -12.52 6.40
CA ILE A 242 -0.71 -11.22 6.27
C ILE A 242 0.04 -10.97 7.58
N ARG A 243 1.34 -10.70 7.51
CA ARG A 243 2.14 -10.32 8.68
C ARG A 243 2.57 -8.86 8.61
N TRP A 244 2.66 -8.23 9.77
CA TRP A 244 3.19 -6.88 9.91
C TRP A 244 4.70 -6.92 10.11
N CYS A 245 5.42 -6.02 9.44
CA CYS A 245 6.85 -5.79 9.58
C CYS A 245 7.09 -4.32 9.96
N ASP A 246 7.41 -4.03 11.24
CA ASP A 246 7.54 -2.63 11.72
C ASP A 246 8.84 -1.95 11.23
N GLU A 247 9.80 -2.75 10.81
CA GLU A 247 11.07 -2.29 10.23
C GLU A 247 10.92 -1.86 8.76
N ALA A 248 9.91 -2.37 8.05
CA ALA A 248 9.71 -2.07 6.64
C ALA A 248 8.98 -0.74 6.45
N ARG A 249 9.67 0.37 6.71
CA ARG A 249 9.09 1.71 6.77
C ARG A 249 9.16 2.44 5.44
N VAL A 250 8.07 3.13 5.09
CA VAL A 250 8.03 4.09 4.00
C VAL A 250 7.57 5.46 4.51
N ARG A 251 8.09 6.53 3.92
CA ARG A 251 7.71 7.92 4.19
C ARG A 251 6.67 8.36 3.16
N ASP A 252 5.50 8.82 3.63
CA ASP A 252 4.43 9.39 2.80
C ASP A 252 4.55 10.92 2.85
N HIS A 253 4.93 11.53 1.75
CA HIS A 253 5.09 12.98 1.65
C HIS A 253 3.73 13.66 1.53
N VAL A 254 3.30 14.31 2.62
CA VAL A 254 1.99 14.96 2.74
C VAL A 254 2.12 16.45 2.34
N PRO A 255 1.64 16.85 1.15
CA PRO A 255 1.72 18.23 0.70
C PRO A 255 0.80 19.15 1.49
N ALA A 256 1.14 20.45 1.54
CA ALA A 256 0.37 21.46 2.25
C ALA A 256 -1.11 21.50 1.82
N SER A 257 -1.41 21.19 0.57
CA SER A 257 -2.78 21.11 0.04
C SER A 257 -3.65 20.06 0.72
N ARG A 258 -3.06 18.96 1.21
CA ARG A 258 -3.74 17.89 1.96
C ARG A 258 -3.91 18.21 3.45
N LEU A 259 -3.23 19.21 3.99
CA LEU A 259 -3.29 19.60 5.41
C LEU A 259 -4.47 20.52 5.74
N THR A 260 -5.35 20.80 4.81
CA THR A 260 -6.53 21.64 4.99
C THR A 260 -7.70 20.87 5.62
N ARG A 261 -8.46 21.53 6.54
CA ARG A 261 -9.63 20.91 7.17
C ARG A 261 -10.66 20.38 6.18
N PRO A 262 -11.02 21.10 5.08
CA PRO A 262 -11.96 20.58 4.10
C PRO A 262 -11.46 19.29 3.44
N TRP A 263 -10.18 19.22 3.07
CA TRP A 263 -9.59 18.04 2.45
C TRP A 263 -9.61 16.85 3.42
N ILE A 264 -9.14 17.05 4.65
CA ILE A 264 -9.11 16.03 5.70
C ILE A 264 -10.51 15.46 5.99
N LEU A 265 -11.50 16.32 6.18
CA LEU A 265 -12.86 15.88 6.51
C LEU A 265 -13.53 15.16 5.32
N ARG A 266 -13.27 15.60 4.10
CA ARG A 266 -13.69 14.90 2.88
C ARG A 266 -13.08 13.49 2.82
N ARG A 267 -11.77 13.36 3.04
CA ARG A 267 -11.03 12.09 3.08
C ARG A 267 -11.59 11.16 4.17
N GLN A 268 -11.82 11.67 5.38
CA GLN A 268 -12.40 10.90 6.49
C GLN A 268 -13.82 10.39 6.16
N ARG A 269 -14.62 11.20 5.48
CA ARG A 269 -15.95 10.81 5.01
C ARG A 269 -15.88 9.72 3.95
N SER A 270 -15.01 9.87 2.96
CA SER A 270 -14.79 8.91 1.87
C SER A 270 -14.32 7.55 2.42
N HIS A 271 -13.26 7.51 3.22
CA HIS A 271 -12.77 6.27 3.82
C HIS A 271 -13.83 5.54 4.65
N ALA A 272 -14.66 6.28 5.38
CA ALA A 272 -15.74 5.68 6.17
C ALA A 272 -16.86 5.11 5.29
N ALA A 273 -17.20 5.76 4.18
CA ALA A 273 -18.13 5.24 3.21
C ALA A 273 -17.59 3.98 2.51
N THR A 274 -16.35 4.00 2.11
CA THR A 274 -15.65 2.87 1.48
C THR A 274 -15.63 1.64 2.40
N SER A 275 -15.43 1.81 3.72
CA SER A 275 -15.46 0.68 4.65
C SER A 275 -16.80 -0.06 4.65
N VAL A 276 -17.91 0.63 4.53
CA VAL A 276 -19.25 0.02 4.41
C VAL A 276 -19.40 -0.70 3.07
N ARG A 277 -18.92 -0.12 1.97
CA ARG A 277 -18.95 -0.76 0.65
C ARG A 277 -18.15 -2.05 0.61
N VAL A 278 -16.98 -2.06 1.23
CA VAL A 278 -16.15 -3.28 1.35
C VAL A 278 -16.89 -4.35 2.15
N GLU A 279 -17.52 -4.02 3.28
CA GLU A 279 -18.35 -4.97 4.04
C GLU A 279 -19.51 -5.53 3.20
N LEU A 280 -20.17 -4.69 2.42
CA LEU A 280 -21.25 -5.11 1.54
C LEU A 280 -20.76 -6.00 0.38
N ALA A 281 -19.57 -5.72 -0.17
CA ALA A 281 -18.98 -6.52 -1.25
C ALA A 281 -18.49 -7.90 -0.78
N LEU A 282 -18.11 -8.01 0.50
CA LEU A 282 -17.71 -9.28 1.11
C LEU A 282 -18.91 -10.13 1.59
N ALA A 283 -20.05 -9.50 1.80
CA ALA A 283 -21.24 -10.18 2.31
C ALA A 283 -22.05 -10.80 1.19
N GLY A 284 -22.57 -12.00 1.44
CA GLY A 284 -23.63 -12.56 0.59
C GLY A 284 -24.90 -11.71 0.62
N GLY A 285 -25.70 -11.76 -0.46
CA GLY A 285 -26.87 -10.88 -0.64
C GLY A 285 -27.84 -10.84 0.53
N GLY A 286 -28.06 -11.97 1.21
CA GLY A 286 -28.94 -12.06 2.38
C GLY A 286 -28.49 -11.26 3.61
N ALA A 287 -27.19 -11.01 3.78
CA ALA A 287 -26.66 -10.26 4.92
C ALA A 287 -26.63 -8.74 4.69
N GLN A 288 -26.75 -8.28 3.47
CA GLN A 288 -26.63 -6.85 3.13
C GLN A 288 -27.63 -5.93 3.85
N PRO A 289 -28.94 -6.27 4.02
CA PRO A 289 -29.87 -5.41 4.76
C PRO A 289 -29.43 -5.18 6.22
N ALA A 290 -28.99 -6.23 6.91
CA ALA A 290 -28.52 -6.13 8.28
C ALA A 290 -27.24 -5.27 8.41
N ILE A 291 -26.31 -5.39 7.46
CA ILE A 291 -25.10 -4.55 7.38
C ILE A 291 -25.49 -3.08 7.17
N ARG A 292 -26.43 -2.80 6.24
CA ARG A 292 -26.92 -1.44 5.98
C ARG A 292 -27.59 -0.84 7.21
N ALA A 293 -28.47 -1.58 7.88
CA ALA A 293 -29.15 -1.11 9.10
C ALA A 293 -28.15 -0.81 10.23
N ARG A 294 -27.20 -1.72 10.49
CA ARG A 294 -26.14 -1.51 11.48
C ARG A 294 -25.27 -0.30 11.14
N ALA A 295 -24.90 -0.15 9.88
CA ALA A 295 -24.11 0.97 9.40
C ALA A 295 -24.88 2.29 9.57
N ALA A 296 -26.16 2.34 9.21
CA ALA A 296 -26.99 3.52 9.38
C ALA A 296 -27.08 3.95 10.86
N ALA A 297 -27.40 3.01 11.75
CA ALA A 297 -27.45 3.28 13.20
C ALA A 297 -26.10 3.78 13.74
N GLY A 298 -25.02 3.08 13.39
CA GLY A 298 -23.66 3.48 13.79
C GLY A 298 -23.21 4.82 13.20
N GLY A 299 -23.67 5.16 11.98
CA GLY A 299 -23.46 6.45 11.35
C GLY A 299 -24.15 7.59 12.09
N LEU A 300 -25.43 7.40 12.44
CA LEU A 300 -26.20 8.37 13.23
C LEU A 300 -25.58 8.66 14.59
N VAL A 301 -25.20 7.63 15.34
CA VAL A 301 -24.52 7.79 16.62
C VAL A 301 -23.25 8.63 16.48
N ARG A 302 -22.44 8.36 15.46
CA ARG A 302 -21.19 9.13 15.20
C ARG A 302 -21.49 10.58 14.82
N ILE A 303 -22.57 10.85 14.12
CA ILE A 303 -23.00 12.21 13.75
C ILE A 303 -23.34 12.99 15.03
N VAL A 304 -24.18 12.42 15.90
CA VAL A 304 -24.60 13.08 17.15
C VAL A 304 -23.43 13.30 18.08
N VAL A 305 -22.71 12.23 18.42
CA VAL A 305 -21.53 12.29 19.34
C VAL A 305 -20.44 13.19 18.75
N GLY A 306 -20.19 13.09 17.46
CA GLY A 306 -19.20 13.92 16.76
C GLY A 306 -19.58 15.39 16.77
N GLY A 307 -20.86 15.72 16.53
CA GLY A 307 -21.40 17.09 16.61
C GLY A 307 -21.25 17.69 18.01
N LEU A 308 -21.71 16.98 19.04
CA LEU A 308 -21.58 17.40 20.44
C LEU A 308 -20.13 17.62 20.87
N ARG A 309 -19.24 16.67 20.50
CA ARG A 309 -17.81 16.76 20.81
C ARG A 309 -17.12 17.92 20.08
N THR A 310 -17.53 18.20 18.83
CA THR A 310 -16.99 19.34 18.08
C THR A 310 -17.40 20.64 18.73
N ALA A 311 -18.69 20.81 19.05
CA ALA A 311 -19.21 22.00 19.68
C ALA A 311 -18.58 22.23 21.06
N GLY A 312 -18.53 21.19 21.91
CA GLY A 312 -17.88 21.24 23.21
C GLY A 312 -16.39 21.60 23.11
N GLY A 313 -15.66 20.95 22.19
CA GLY A 313 -14.25 21.23 21.94
C GLY A 313 -13.98 22.66 21.48
N THR A 314 -14.87 23.22 20.64
CA THR A 314 -14.80 24.61 20.23
C THR A 314 -15.06 25.57 21.41
N LEU A 315 -16.07 25.27 22.19
CA LEU A 315 -16.43 26.08 23.36
C LEU A 315 -15.28 26.18 24.40
N ILE A 316 -14.64 25.04 24.70
CA ILE A 316 -13.50 24.98 25.62
C ILE A 316 -12.15 25.29 24.95
N ARG A 317 -12.15 25.72 23.70
CA ARG A 317 -10.97 26.03 22.91
C ARG A 317 -9.93 24.89 22.83
N SER A 318 -10.39 23.64 22.81
CA SER A 318 -9.54 22.45 22.67
C SER A 318 -9.46 21.98 21.21
N PRO A 319 -8.35 22.19 20.52
CA PRO A 319 -8.18 21.71 19.13
C PRO A 319 -8.33 20.19 19.00
N GLN A 320 -7.88 19.44 20.02
CA GLN A 320 -7.97 17.98 20.06
C GLN A 320 -9.44 17.51 20.06
N HIS A 321 -10.27 18.05 20.97
CA HIS A 321 -11.68 17.65 21.05
C HIS A 321 -12.45 18.09 19.81
N ALA A 322 -12.20 19.30 19.31
CA ALA A 322 -12.81 19.80 18.08
C ALA A 322 -12.44 18.91 16.87
N ALA A 323 -11.17 18.54 16.71
CA ALA A 323 -10.68 17.70 15.61
C ALA A 323 -11.25 16.28 15.69
N LYS A 324 -11.17 15.61 16.86
CA LYS A 324 -11.69 14.24 17.05
C LYS A 324 -13.23 14.21 16.91
N GLY A 325 -13.93 15.26 17.31
CA GLY A 325 -15.36 15.43 17.06
C GLY A 325 -15.69 15.56 15.58
N ALA A 326 -14.99 16.45 14.87
CA ALA A 326 -15.17 16.66 13.43
C ALA A 326 -14.85 15.38 12.61
N ARG A 327 -13.83 14.60 13.03
CA ARG A 327 -13.55 13.28 12.45
C ARG A 327 -14.74 12.33 12.59
N LEU A 328 -15.30 12.20 13.80
CA LEU A 328 -16.46 11.34 14.06
C LEU A 328 -17.66 11.77 13.22
N LEU A 329 -17.95 13.07 13.17
CA LEU A 329 -19.03 13.64 12.37
C LEU A 329 -18.87 13.35 10.88
N ALA A 330 -17.68 13.58 10.31
CA ALA A 330 -17.38 13.31 8.91
C ALA A 330 -17.51 11.81 8.60
N ARG A 331 -16.94 10.94 9.41
CA ARG A 331 -17.04 9.48 9.27
C ARG A 331 -18.49 9.00 9.39
N GLY A 332 -19.27 9.52 10.34
CA GLY A 332 -20.68 9.21 10.51
C GLY A 332 -21.51 9.53 9.28
N ARG A 333 -21.27 10.71 8.68
CA ARG A 333 -21.92 11.11 7.41
C ARG A 333 -21.54 10.18 6.24
N GLY A 334 -20.28 9.75 6.15
CA GLY A 334 -19.84 8.80 5.12
C GLY A 334 -20.52 7.44 5.27
N ILE A 335 -20.52 6.89 6.48
CA ILE A 335 -21.17 5.60 6.80
C ILE A 335 -22.67 5.66 6.47
N LEU A 336 -23.36 6.71 6.91
CA LEU A 336 -24.80 6.87 6.68
C LEU A 336 -25.11 6.96 5.17
N ALA A 337 -24.36 7.78 4.43
CA ALA A 337 -24.53 7.89 2.97
C ALA A 337 -24.36 6.54 2.26
N ALA A 338 -23.31 5.78 2.59
CA ALA A 338 -23.06 4.47 2.00
C ALA A 338 -24.13 3.43 2.38
N SER A 339 -24.70 3.51 3.59
CA SER A 339 -25.72 2.56 4.04
C SER A 339 -27.03 2.66 3.24
N VAL A 340 -27.34 3.84 2.69
CA VAL A 340 -28.53 4.08 1.88
C VAL A 340 -28.26 4.09 0.36
N GLY A 341 -27.07 3.64 -0.06
CA GLY A 341 -26.69 3.59 -1.47
C GLY A 341 -26.26 4.94 -2.06
N GLY A 342 -25.97 5.92 -1.21
CA GLY A 342 -25.45 7.22 -1.64
C GLY A 342 -24.08 7.11 -2.29
N GLY A 343 -23.80 7.95 -3.30
CA GLY A 343 -22.53 7.98 -4.01
C GLY A 343 -21.35 8.25 -3.10
N VAL A 344 -20.23 7.58 -3.36
CA VAL A 344 -18.95 7.85 -2.71
C VAL A 344 -18.19 8.86 -3.56
N HIS A 345 -17.48 9.79 -2.91
CA HIS A 345 -16.60 10.73 -3.60
C HIS A 345 -15.53 9.97 -4.38
N ARG A 346 -15.36 10.32 -5.65
CA ARG A 346 -14.25 9.81 -6.45
C ARG A 346 -12.96 10.46 -5.96
N GLU A 347 -12.02 9.67 -5.49
CA GLU A 347 -10.72 10.14 -5.01
C GLU A 347 -9.71 10.23 -6.15
N TYR A 348 -9.93 9.44 -7.20
CA TYR A 348 -9.11 9.33 -8.40
C TYR A 348 -9.97 9.73 -9.61
N ASP A 349 -10.26 11.06 -9.74
CA ASP A 349 -10.84 11.62 -10.95
C ASP A 349 -9.71 11.88 -11.97
N HIS A 350 -9.84 11.22 -13.10
CA HIS A 350 -8.93 11.31 -14.25
C HIS A 350 -9.39 12.40 -15.22
#